data_b1e4fa2a2733eed2274ee2dc2b8e8aec
#
_entry.id   b1e4fa2a2733eed2274ee2dc2b8e8aec
#
_cell.length_a   1.000
_cell.length_b   1.000
_cell.length_c   1.000
_cell.angle_alpha   90.00
_cell.angle_beta   90.00
_cell.angle_gamma   90.00
#
_symmetry.space_group_name_H-M   'P 1'
#
loop_
_entity.id
_entity.type
_entity.pdbx_description
1 polymer ?
#
loop_
_entity_poly.entity_id
_entity_poly.type
_entity_poly.pdbx_seq_one_letter_code
_entity_poly.pdbx_strand_id
1 'polypeptide(L)'
;MLAKAKLDRFSWLLYDFANNSFSVMIVTFVYPVYFKNEVCAGLGNLGDLLWGISGTFSLLGVAFLSPILGAAADLSGRKKIFLIASGLGCILLTSQLVWVERGMVFWGMAIFIAANIIYQTGQVFYNAFLPDLAAPQELGRLSGFGWAAAYLGGIAIVLLAQPLLQEGEPEKARLVFPLTALFFLVFSLPAFWFLPSTAKREAGLAWGDAFSAGLKQVRSTLKRLDQYRQLTRFLLAYFVYMEGVSTVVYYTSIYARDTLGFTMVELVRLYLGLQTVGVGGAVGFGYLSDRIGPRTVLILILVLWSVVGVGAALATSKGVFWFVASIGAICLASVQAVSRSMVGLMVEPDQQAEIFGFYGISGKLSSAFGPLLFGLISLLSGSQRVAMLAVGLIFVAGLFLLLRVEEPVPKREGTACP
;
A
#
# COMPACT_ATOMS: atom_id res chain seq x y z
N MET A 1 -31.67 -12.46 -9.84
CA MET A 1 -30.28 -12.84 -9.54
C MET A 1 -29.24 -11.93 -10.20
N LEU A 2 -29.29 -11.67 -11.50
CA LEU A 2 -28.33 -10.81 -12.22
C LEU A 2 -28.24 -9.37 -11.69
N ALA A 3 -29.35 -8.74 -11.32
CA ALA A 3 -29.35 -7.38 -10.77
C ALA A 3 -28.66 -7.30 -9.41
N LYS A 4 -28.82 -8.31 -8.55
CA LYS A 4 -28.16 -8.39 -7.25
C LYS A 4 -26.64 -8.56 -7.40
N ALA A 5 -26.19 -9.46 -8.27
CA ALA A 5 -24.76 -9.66 -8.52
C ALA A 5 -24.07 -8.39 -9.07
N LYS A 6 -24.76 -7.61 -9.91
CA LYS A 6 -24.25 -6.31 -10.38
C LYS A 6 -24.15 -5.29 -9.24
N LEU A 7 -25.14 -5.26 -8.35
CA LEU A 7 -25.16 -4.35 -7.19
C LEU A 7 -24.05 -4.72 -6.19
N ASP A 8 -23.84 -6.01 -5.93
CA ASP A 8 -22.77 -6.49 -5.05
C ASP A 8 -21.39 -6.09 -5.59
N ARG A 9 -21.13 -6.31 -6.90
CA ARG A 9 -19.88 -5.89 -7.57
C ARG A 9 -19.69 -4.36 -7.53
N PHE A 10 -20.74 -3.60 -7.83
CA PHE A 10 -20.68 -2.13 -7.79
C PHE A 10 -20.39 -1.61 -6.39
N SER A 11 -21.03 -2.20 -5.38
CA SER A 11 -20.82 -1.84 -3.96
C SER A 11 -19.38 -2.15 -3.51
N TRP A 12 -18.80 -3.25 -4.00
CA TRP A 12 -17.41 -3.60 -3.76
C TRP A 12 -16.45 -2.58 -4.38
N LEU A 13 -16.69 -2.15 -5.62
CA LEU A 13 -15.92 -1.10 -6.28
C LEU A 13 -16.02 0.24 -5.55
N LEU A 14 -17.22 0.61 -5.06
CA LEU A 14 -17.42 1.84 -4.28
C LEU A 14 -16.68 1.82 -2.95
N TYR A 15 -16.50 0.65 -2.33
CA TYR A 15 -15.69 0.55 -1.13
C TYR A 15 -14.22 0.86 -1.41
N ASP A 16 -13.67 0.42 -2.54
CA ASP A 16 -12.29 0.70 -2.92
C ASP A 16 -12.11 2.19 -3.29
N PHE A 17 -13.09 2.75 -4.01
CA PHE A 17 -13.18 4.20 -4.23
C PHE A 17 -13.17 4.98 -2.91
N ALA A 18 -13.92 4.54 -1.92
CA ALA A 18 -14.04 5.18 -0.63
C ALA A 18 -12.75 5.09 0.20
N ASN A 19 -12.24 3.87 0.37
CA ASN A 19 -11.16 3.59 1.31
C ASN A 19 -9.82 4.16 0.86
N ASN A 20 -9.60 4.34 -0.45
CA ASN A 20 -8.38 4.95 -0.96
C ASN A 20 -8.22 6.41 -0.52
N SER A 21 -9.31 7.07 -0.12
CA SER A 21 -9.25 8.41 0.48
C SER A 21 -8.35 8.46 1.71
N PHE A 22 -8.40 7.43 2.56
CA PHE A 22 -7.52 7.30 3.72
C PHE A 22 -6.05 7.15 3.29
N SER A 23 -5.76 6.24 2.36
CA SER A 23 -4.41 6.04 1.84
C SER A 23 -3.80 7.33 1.32
N VAL A 24 -4.58 8.08 0.55
CA VAL A 24 -4.14 9.33 -0.07
C VAL A 24 -3.97 10.43 0.96
N MET A 25 -5.01 10.74 1.72
CA MET A 25 -5.01 11.92 2.60
C MET A 25 -4.20 11.70 3.88
N ILE A 26 -4.25 10.49 4.43
CA ILE A 26 -3.68 10.22 5.76
C ILE A 26 -2.31 9.54 5.69
N VAL A 27 -2.08 8.64 4.72
CA VAL A 27 -0.79 7.96 4.64
C VAL A 27 0.22 8.71 3.77
N THR A 28 -0.24 9.24 2.61
CA THR A 28 0.69 9.68 1.56
C THR A 28 0.81 11.20 1.44
N PHE A 29 -0.27 11.96 1.65
CA PHE A 29 -0.31 13.33 1.14
C PHE A 29 -0.47 14.40 2.21
N VAL A 30 -1.63 14.52 2.90
CA VAL A 30 -1.92 15.68 3.75
C VAL A 30 -1.39 15.48 5.17
N TYR A 31 -1.73 14.37 5.81
CA TYR A 31 -1.36 14.16 7.21
C TYR A 31 0.15 14.04 7.44
N PRO A 32 0.97 13.41 6.57
CA PRO A 32 2.42 13.41 6.74
C PRO A 32 3.01 14.83 6.84
N VAL A 33 2.58 15.71 5.92
CA VAL A 33 3.02 17.11 5.90
C VAL A 33 2.51 17.87 7.12
N TYR A 34 1.24 17.71 7.47
CA TYR A 34 0.64 18.31 8.66
C TYR A 34 1.32 17.83 9.94
N PHE A 35 1.53 16.52 10.09
CA PHE A 35 2.19 15.94 11.25
C PHE A 35 3.60 16.50 11.43
N LYS A 36 4.41 16.53 10.37
CA LYS A 36 5.78 17.02 10.47
C LYS A 36 5.84 18.54 10.73
N ASN A 37 5.09 19.33 9.97
CA ASN A 37 5.27 20.78 9.99
C ASN A 37 4.43 21.50 11.04
N GLU A 38 3.26 20.93 11.43
CA GLU A 38 2.39 21.52 12.43
C GLU A 38 2.51 20.80 13.78
N VAL A 39 2.25 19.49 13.83
CA VAL A 39 2.25 18.72 15.08
C VAL A 39 3.65 18.66 15.69
N CYS A 40 4.67 18.38 14.87
CA CYS A 40 6.08 18.33 15.26
C CYS A 40 6.80 19.68 15.06
N ALA A 41 6.08 20.79 14.99
CA ALA A 41 6.68 22.08 14.75
C ALA A 41 7.80 22.41 15.76
N GLY A 42 8.98 22.77 15.26
CA GLY A 42 10.17 23.05 16.08
C GLY A 42 11.07 21.85 16.34
N LEU A 43 10.65 20.62 15.98
CA LEU A 43 11.47 19.41 16.16
C LEU A 43 12.39 19.09 14.97
N GLY A 44 12.32 19.85 13.88
CA GLY A 44 13.17 19.65 12.69
C GLY A 44 13.11 18.22 12.15
N ASN A 45 14.26 17.61 11.90
CA ASN A 45 14.34 16.26 11.35
C ASN A 45 13.94 15.15 12.33
N LEU A 46 13.75 15.46 13.62
CA LEU A 46 13.13 14.52 14.57
C LEU A 46 11.70 14.20 14.15
N GLY A 47 10.98 15.16 13.53
CA GLY A 47 9.66 14.90 12.94
C GLY A 47 9.68 13.81 11.86
N ASP A 48 10.73 13.72 11.05
CA ASP A 48 10.91 12.65 10.06
C ASP A 48 11.05 11.29 10.75
N LEU A 49 11.87 11.23 11.81
CA LEU A 49 12.01 9.98 12.58
C LEU A 49 10.70 9.54 13.23
N LEU A 50 9.97 10.47 13.85
CA LEU A 50 8.69 10.17 14.50
C LEU A 50 7.62 9.70 13.49
N TRP A 51 7.62 10.27 12.27
CA TRP A 51 6.78 9.79 11.18
C TRP A 51 7.19 8.38 10.73
N GLY A 52 8.50 8.13 10.57
CA GLY A 52 9.04 6.81 10.24
C GLY A 52 8.70 5.75 11.30
N ILE A 53 8.82 6.10 12.59
CA ILE A 53 8.41 5.24 13.72
C ILE A 53 6.92 4.92 13.61
N SER A 54 6.08 5.92 13.34
CA SER A 54 4.63 5.72 13.19
C SER A 54 4.29 4.75 12.04
N GLY A 55 4.95 4.92 10.90
CA GLY A 55 4.84 4.01 9.75
C GLY A 55 5.26 2.59 10.11
N THR A 56 6.45 2.44 10.69
CA THR A 56 7.01 1.14 11.10
C THR A 56 6.10 0.40 12.07
N PHE A 57 5.69 1.05 13.17
CA PHE A 57 4.84 0.40 14.16
C PHE A 57 3.48 0.01 13.57
N SER A 58 2.90 0.84 12.69
CA SER A 58 1.64 0.49 12.03
C SER A 58 1.80 -0.73 11.11
N LEU A 59 2.85 -0.78 10.31
CA LEU A 59 3.09 -1.88 9.35
C LEU A 59 3.48 -3.19 10.05
N LEU A 60 4.27 -3.13 11.14
CA LEU A 60 4.54 -4.30 11.97
C LEU A 60 3.25 -4.81 12.64
N GLY A 61 2.42 -3.91 13.16
CA GLY A 61 1.11 -4.25 13.70
C GLY A 61 0.22 -4.96 12.66
N VAL A 62 0.19 -4.45 11.44
CA VAL A 62 -0.52 -5.08 10.32
C VAL A 62 0.04 -6.46 9.99
N ALA A 63 1.35 -6.60 9.89
CA ALA A 63 2.00 -7.88 9.58
C ALA A 63 1.68 -8.96 10.61
N PHE A 64 1.56 -8.56 11.88
CA PHE A 64 1.20 -9.46 12.98
C PHE A 64 -0.31 -9.77 13.02
N LEU A 65 -1.17 -8.74 12.91
CA LEU A 65 -2.61 -8.90 13.08
C LEU A 65 -3.33 -9.45 11.85
N SER A 66 -2.85 -9.16 10.63
CA SER A 66 -3.55 -9.56 9.40
C SER A 66 -3.74 -11.07 9.23
N PRO A 67 -2.74 -11.94 9.48
CA PRO A 67 -2.94 -13.39 9.39
C PRO A 67 -3.96 -13.91 10.40
N ILE A 68 -3.94 -13.33 11.60
CA ILE A 68 -4.83 -13.73 12.71
C ILE A 68 -6.27 -13.36 12.40
N LEU A 69 -6.49 -12.12 12.04
CA LEU A 69 -7.84 -11.60 11.77
C LEU A 69 -8.38 -12.14 10.44
N GLY A 70 -7.52 -12.41 9.46
CA GLY A 70 -7.88 -13.11 8.23
C GLY A 70 -8.39 -14.52 8.52
N ALA A 71 -7.63 -15.32 9.27
CA ALA A 71 -8.06 -16.65 9.68
C ALA A 71 -9.35 -16.64 10.51
N ALA A 72 -9.48 -15.68 11.45
CA ALA A 72 -10.71 -15.52 12.24
C ALA A 72 -11.92 -15.17 11.37
N ALA A 73 -11.76 -14.34 10.34
CA ALA A 73 -12.83 -14.00 9.41
C ALA A 73 -13.26 -15.19 8.54
N ASP A 74 -12.28 -15.97 8.06
CA ASP A 74 -12.55 -17.17 7.24
C ASP A 74 -13.23 -18.27 8.04
N LEU A 75 -12.71 -18.59 9.24
CA LEU A 75 -13.27 -19.62 10.12
C LEU A 75 -14.66 -19.27 10.65
N SER A 76 -14.90 -17.98 10.95
CA SER A 76 -16.22 -17.53 11.43
C SER A 76 -17.27 -17.36 10.32
N GLY A 77 -16.84 -17.29 9.05
CA GLY A 77 -17.71 -16.95 7.92
C GLY A 77 -18.28 -15.51 7.99
N ARG A 78 -17.72 -14.65 8.85
CA ARG A 78 -18.24 -13.29 9.15
C ARG A 78 -17.44 -12.17 8.48
N LYS A 79 -16.87 -12.40 7.30
CA LYS A 79 -16.05 -11.41 6.54
C LYS A 79 -16.67 -10.03 6.50
N LYS A 80 -18.01 -9.94 6.30
CA LYS A 80 -18.74 -8.67 6.24
C LYS A 80 -18.70 -7.89 7.55
N ILE A 81 -18.85 -8.55 8.69
CA ILE A 81 -18.80 -7.89 10.01
C ILE A 81 -17.41 -7.32 10.26
N PHE A 82 -16.35 -8.08 9.92
CA PHE A 82 -14.97 -7.60 10.05
C PHE A 82 -14.69 -6.41 9.12
N LEU A 83 -15.21 -6.44 7.88
CA LEU A 83 -15.09 -5.31 6.94
C LEU A 83 -15.77 -4.06 7.49
N ILE A 84 -17.00 -4.19 8.01
CA ILE A 84 -17.75 -3.07 8.60
C ILE A 84 -17.03 -2.53 9.83
N ALA A 85 -16.61 -3.40 10.75
CA ALA A 85 -15.95 -2.99 11.98
C ALA A 85 -14.61 -2.26 11.68
N SER A 86 -13.80 -2.80 10.75
CA SER A 86 -12.56 -2.14 10.34
C SER A 86 -12.82 -0.83 9.59
N GLY A 87 -13.80 -0.78 8.68
CA GLY A 87 -14.17 0.45 7.99
C GLY A 87 -14.62 1.55 8.95
N LEU A 88 -15.58 1.25 9.83
CA LEU A 88 -16.07 2.22 10.83
C LEU A 88 -15.00 2.61 11.84
N GLY A 89 -14.17 1.68 12.29
CA GLY A 89 -13.04 1.98 13.18
C GLY A 89 -12.03 2.93 12.54
N CYS A 90 -11.67 2.69 11.28
CA CYS A 90 -10.79 3.59 10.53
C CYS A 90 -11.41 4.98 10.34
N ILE A 91 -12.69 5.06 9.96
CA ILE A 91 -13.44 6.31 9.80
C ILE A 91 -13.45 7.10 11.11
N LEU A 92 -13.75 6.44 12.22
CA LEU A 92 -13.77 7.08 13.54
C LEU A 92 -12.41 7.65 13.93
N LEU A 93 -11.34 6.85 13.81
CA LEU A 93 -9.99 7.31 14.13
C LEU A 93 -9.51 8.42 13.17
N THR A 94 -9.85 8.34 11.89
CA THR A 94 -9.53 9.41 10.94
C THR A 94 -10.20 10.73 11.31
N SER A 95 -11.46 10.69 11.75
CA SER A 95 -12.16 11.89 12.21
C SER A 95 -11.53 12.50 13.45
N GLN A 96 -10.94 11.69 14.35
CA GLN A 96 -10.28 12.18 15.57
C GLN A 96 -8.99 12.99 15.26
N LEU A 97 -8.38 12.83 14.09
CA LEU A 97 -7.19 13.60 13.72
C LEU A 97 -7.45 15.11 13.67
N VAL A 98 -8.71 15.56 13.58
CA VAL A 98 -9.07 16.99 13.62
C VAL A 98 -8.68 17.65 14.95
N TRP A 99 -8.61 16.88 16.03
CA TRP A 99 -8.26 17.34 17.36
C TRP A 99 -6.74 17.33 17.64
N VAL A 100 -5.95 16.82 16.69
CA VAL A 100 -4.50 16.77 16.84
C VAL A 100 -3.90 18.13 16.49
N GLU A 101 -3.34 18.80 17.49
CA GLU A 101 -2.77 20.14 17.41
C GLU A 101 -1.25 20.12 17.60
N ARG A 102 -0.64 21.30 17.46
CA ARG A 102 0.80 21.49 17.64
C ARG A 102 1.25 20.97 19.02
N GLY A 103 2.32 20.16 19.04
CA GLY A 103 2.87 19.54 20.23
C GLY A 103 2.18 18.26 20.69
N MET A 104 1.02 17.87 20.11
CA MET A 104 0.32 16.63 20.43
C MET A 104 0.91 15.41 19.70
N VAL A 105 2.24 15.29 19.69
CA VAL A 105 2.99 14.31 18.90
C VAL A 105 2.56 12.89 19.24
N PHE A 106 2.50 12.54 20.53
CA PHE A 106 2.12 11.18 20.95
C PHE A 106 0.70 10.80 20.46
N TRP A 107 -0.27 11.72 20.60
CA TRP A 107 -1.65 11.47 20.16
C TRP A 107 -1.76 11.37 18.65
N GLY A 108 -1.05 12.23 17.92
CA GLY A 108 -0.98 12.17 16.47
C GLY A 108 -0.42 10.84 15.95
N MET A 109 0.67 10.36 16.56
CA MET A 109 1.24 9.05 16.26
C MET A 109 0.28 7.91 16.63
N ALA A 110 -0.28 7.92 17.83
CA ALA A 110 -1.13 6.84 18.33
C ALA A 110 -2.40 6.66 17.49
N ILE A 111 -3.08 7.76 17.15
CA ILE A 111 -4.29 7.74 16.31
C ILE A 111 -3.92 7.24 14.88
N PHE A 112 -2.85 7.77 14.30
CA PHE A 112 -2.40 7.34 12.96
C PHE A 112 -2.05 5.85 12.94
N ILE A 113 -1.25 5.35 13.90
CA ILE A 113 -0.85 3.94 13.98
C ILE A 113 -2.09 3.05 14.08
N ALA A 114 -3.02 3.38 14.98
CA ALA A 114 -4.25 2.61 15.14
C ALA A 114 -5.13 2.63 13.88
N ALA A 115 -5.32 3.82 13.28
CA ALA A 115 -6.10 3.98 12.06
C ALA A 115 -5.49 3.20 10.88
N ASN A 116 -4.16 3.28 10.70
CA ASN A 116 -3.48 2.58 9.61
C ASN A 116 -3.48 1.06 9.79
N ILE A 117 -3.33 0.55 11.03
CA ILE A 117 -3.47 -0.88 11.31
C ILE A 117 -4.87 -1.36 10.94
N ILE A 118 -5.91 -0.65 11.37
CA ILE A 118 -7.30 -1.02 11.10
C ILE A 118 -7.61 -0.92 9.60
N TYR A 119 -7.15 0.13 8.93
CA TYR A 119 -7.26 0.31 7.48
C TYR A 119 -6.66 -0.85 6.70
N GLN A 120 -5.41 -1.16 6.96
CA GLN A 120 -4.68 -2.22 6.26
C GLN A 120 -5.26 -3.62 6.54
N THR A 121 -5.76 -3.83 7.76
CA THR A 121 -6.45 -5.08 8.12
C THR A 121 -7.80 -5.17 7.40
N GLY A 122 -8.51 -4.05 7.25
CA GLY A 122 -9.74 -3.96 6.46
C GLY A 122 -9.55 -4.37 5.01
N GLN A 123 -8.38 -4.08 4.42
CA GLN A 123 -8.04 -4.51 3.06
C GLN A 123 -7.98 -6.04 2.90
N VAL A 124 -7.62 -6.77 3.97
CA VAL A 124 -7.64 -8.25 3.93
C VAL A 124 -9.06 -8.75 3.75
N PHE A 125 -10.01 -8.20 4.52
CA PHE A 125 -11.41 -8.58 4.44
C PHE A 125 -12.04 -8.16 3.11
N TYR A 126 -11.73 -6.96 2.62
CA TYR A 126 -12.15 -6.45 1.32
C TYR A 126 -11.72 -7.39 0.18
N ASN A 127 -10.45 -7.76 0.15
CA ASN A 127 -9.92 -8.67 -0.87
C ASN A 127 -10.52 -10.08 -0.79
N ALA A 128 -10.90 -10.54 0.40
CA ALA A 128 -11.53 -11.84 0.60
C ALA A 128 -12.95 -11.97 -0.02
N PHE A 129 -13.58 -10.85 -0.43
CA PHE A 129 -14.85 -10.88 -1.19
C PHE A 129 -14.64 -11.12 -2.68
N LEU A 130 -13.47 -10.86 -3.23
CA LEU A 130 -13.24 -10.92 -4.68
C LEU A 130 -13.63 -12.27 -5.31
N PRO A 131 -13.25 -13.44 -4.73
CA PRO A 131 -13.68 -14.75 -5.27
C PRO A 131 -15.18 -15.01 -5.13
N ASP A 132 -15.87 -14.36 -4.19
CA ASP A 132 -17.31 -14.51 -4.00
C ASP A 132 -18.12 -13.70 -5.03
N LEU A 133 -17.49 -12.68 -5.65
CA LEU A 133 -18.12 -11.71 -6.54
C LEU A 133 -17.89 -11.98 -8.03
N ALA A 134 -16.88 -12.78 -8.40
CA ALA A 134 -16.51 -13.02 -9.78
C ALA A 134 -16.09 -14.46 -10.01
N ALA A 135 -16.40 -14.98 -11.20
CA ALA A 135 -15.86 -16.26 -11.65
C ALA A 135 -14.35 -16.17 -11.84
N PRO A 136 -13.60 -17.28 -11.77
CA PRO A 136 -12.13 -17.27 -11.92
C PRO A 136 -11.63 -16.51 -13.15
N GLN A 137 -12.35 -16.58 -14.26
CA GLN A 137 -12.02 -15.91 -15.53
C GLN A 137 -12.27 -14.40 -15.51
N GLU A 138 -13.05 -13.90 -14.56
CA GLU A 138 -13.40 -12.47 -14.41
C GLU A 138 -12.68 -11.79 -13.24
N LEU A 139 -11.92 -12.54 -12.41
CA LEU A 139 -11.25 -12.01 -11.22
C LEU A 139 -10.27 -10.89 -11.55
N GLY A 140 -9.45 -11.07 -12.58
CA GLY A 140 -8.48 -10.06 -13.03
C GLY A 140 -9.16 -8.77 -13.47
N ARG A 141 -10.27 -8.90 -14.24
CA ARG A 141 -11.04 -7.74 -14.72
C ARG A 141 -11.70 -6.99 -13.55
N LEU A 142 -12.35 -7.70 -12.62
CA LEU A 142 -12.98 -7.06 -11.46
C LEU A 142 -11.95 -6.41 -10.54
N SER A 143 -10.81 -7.07 -10.31
CA SER A 143 -9.69 -6.49 -9.55
C SER A 143 -9.14 -5.22 -10.22
N GLY A 144 -9.00 -5.22 -11.55
CA GLY A 144 -8.59 -4.03 -12.32
C GLY A 144 -9.56 -2.85 -12.17
N PHE A 145 -10.86 -3.12 -12.20
CA PHE A 145 -11.87 -2.10 -11.93
C PHE A 145 -11.83 -1.59 -10.48
N GLY A 146 -11.49 -2.44 -9.50
CA GLY A 146 -11.24 -2.03 -8.11
C GLY A 146 -10.12 -0.99 -8.03
N TRP A 147 -8.96 -1.28 -8.62
CA TRP A 147 -7.85 -0.34 -8.67
C TRP A 147 -8.21 0.98 -9.38
N ALA A 148 -8.92 0.89 -10.51
CA ALA A 148 -9.39 2.09 -11.21
C ALA A 148 -10.34 2.93 -10.34
N ALA A 149 -11.27 2.29 -9.63
CA ALA A 149 -12.16 2.96 -8.69
C ALA A 149 -11.37 3.61 -7.54
N ALA A 150 -10.36 2.93 -6.98
CA ALA A 150 -9.49 3.48 -5.95
C ALA A 150 -8.76 4.75 -6.44
N TYR A 151 -8.17 4.73 -7.62
CA TYR A 151 -7.52 5.92 -8.19
C TYR A 151 -8.49 7.08 -8.38
N LEU A 152 -9.70 6.82 -8.90
CA LEU A 152 -10.75 7.83 -9.04
C LEU A 152 -11.20 8.39 -7.68
N GLY A 153 -11.31 7.55 -6.66
CA GLY A 153 -11.60 7.96 -5.29
C GLY A 153 -10.53 8.87 -4.70
N GLY A 154 -9.25 8.52 -4.93
CA GLY A 154 -8.12 9.36 -4.54
C GLY A 154 -8.12 10.73 -5.21
N ILE A 155 -8.40 10.78 -6.52
CA ILE A 155 -8.53 12.05 -7.26
C ILE A 155 -9.72 12.86 -6.71
N ALA A 156 -10.87 12.22 -6.51
CA ALA A 156 -12.09 12.88 -6.06
C ALA A 156 -11.90 13.53 -4.67
N ILE A 157 -11.33 12.83 -3.71
CA ILE A 157 -11.11 13.38 -2.36
C ILE A 157 -10.08 14.51 -2.39
N VAL A 158 -9.02 14.43 -3.20
CA VAL A 158 -8.03 15.52 -3.34
C VAL A 158 -8.69 16.78 -3.89
N LEU A 159 -9.52 16.64 -4.92
CA LEU A 159 -10.26 17.78 -5.50
C LEU A 159 -11.25 18.40 -4.50
N LEU A 160 -11.96 17.56 -3.73
CA LEU A 160 -12.87 18.02 -2.68
C LEU A 160 -12.14 18.72 -1.53
N ALA A 161 -10.95 18.28 -1.18
CA ALA A 161 -10.15 18.84 -0.09
C ALA A 161 -9.37 20.11 -0.52
N GLN A 162 -9.20 20.35 -1.82
CA GLN A 162 -8.39 21.46 -2.34
C GLN A 162 -8.74 22.83 -1.73
N PRO A 163 -10.00 23.22 -1.51
CA PRO A 163 -10.34 24.52 -0.90
C PRO A 163 -9.87 24.65 0.56
N LEU A 164 -9.62 23.54 1.24
CA LEU A 164 -9.16 23.49 2.65
C LEU A 164 -7.63 23.50 2.73
N LEU A 165 -6.91 23.26 1.64
CA LEU A 165 -5.46 23.13 1.59
C LEU A 165 -4.80 24.45 1.15
N GLN A 166 -5.06 25.51 1.92
CA GLN A 166 -4.48 26.83 1.68
C GLN A 166 -3.24 27.05 2.55
N GLU A 167 -2.27 27.81 2.01
CA GLU A 167 -1.06 28.15 2.74
C GLU A 167 -1.38 29.06 3.92
N GLY A 168 -0.72 28.76 5.06
CA GLY A 168 -0.85 29.58 6.27
C GLY A 168 -2.14 29.34 7.07
N GLU A 169 -2.98 28.36 6.69
CA GLU A 169 -4.22 28.05 7.38
C GLU A 169 -4.27 26.60 7.87
N PRO A 170 -3.42 26.22 8.86
CA PRO A 170 -3.38 24.84 9.36
C PRO A 170 -4.70 24.38 9.98
N GLU A 171 -5.52 25.31 10.50
CA GLU A 171 -6.84 24.98 11.05
C GLU A 171 -7.81 24.51 9.96
N LYS A 172 -7.76 25.10 8.76
CA LYS A 172 -8.54 24.61 7.63
C LYS A 172 -8.03 23.25 7.14
N ALA A 173 -6.70 23.06 7.13
CA ALA A 173 -6.10 21.78 6.76
C ALA A 173 -6.56 20.63 7.67
N ARG A 174 -6.83 20.88 8.97
CA ARG A 174 -7.40 19.87 9.89
C ARG A 174 -8.78 19.39 9.47
N LEU A 175 -9.59 20.22 8.82
CA LEU A 175 -10.93 19.85 8.35
C LEU A 175 -10.88 18.80 7.21
N VAL A 176 -9.73 18.59 6.59
CA VAL A 176 -9.52 17.52 5.60
C VAL A 176 -9.72 16.14 6.23
N PHE A 177 -9.37 15.95 7.50
CA PHE A 177 -9.48 14.66 8.18
C PHE A 177 -10.93 14.20 8.38
N PRO A 178 -11.84 15.01 8.98
CA PRO A 178 -13.26 14.64 9.03
C PRO A 178 -13.91 14.62 7.63
N LEU A 179 -13.49 15.43 6.67
CA LEU A 179 -13.94 15.32 5.29
C LEU A 179 -13.57 13.98 4.68
N THR A 180 -12.34 13.50 4.90
CA THR A 180 -11.87 12.16 4.46
C THR A 180 -12.69 11.07 5.12
N ALA A 181 -12.94 11.18 6.42
CA ALA A 181 -13.77 10.23 7.17
C ALA A 181 -15.21 10.18 6.64
N LEU A 182 -15.82 11.35 6.36
CA LEU A 182 -17.15 11.44 5.78
C LEU A 182 -17.21 10.85 4.36
N PHE A 183 -16.23 11.15 3.52
CA PHE A 183 -16.10 10.59 2.19
C PHE A 183 -16.01 9.05 2.26
N PHE A 184 -15.15 8.54 3.14
CA PHE A 184 -15.00 7.10 3.34
C PHE A 184 -16.33 6.49 3.81
N LEU A 185 -17.01 7.09 4.77
CA LEU A 185 -18.30 6.61 5.28
C LEU A 185 -19.35 6.55 4.16
N VAL A 186 -19.60 7.66 3.48
CA VAL A 186 -20.68 7.79 2.49
C VAL A 186 -20.53 6.77 1.37
N PHE A 187 -19.34 6.64 0.79
CA PHE A 187 -19.11 5.75 -0.34
C PHE A 187 -18.90 4.29 0.07
N SER A 188 -18.66 3.98 1.35
CA SER A 188 -18.62 2.61 1.84
C SER A 188 -19.98 2.05 2.29
N LEU A 189 -20.99 2.91 2.54
CA LEU A 189 -22.34 2.47 2.95
C LEU A 189 -22.94 1.42 2.01
N PRO A 190 -22.87 1.52 0.67
CA PRO A 190 -23.39 0.49 -0.21
C PRO A 190 -22.74 -0.88 0.02
N ALA A 191 -21.43 -0.92 0.28
CA ALA A 191 -20.73 -2.18 0.60
C ALA A 191 -21.20 -2.76 1.93
N PHE A 192 -21.42 -1.92 2.93
CA PHE A 192 -21.92 -2.34 4.23
C PHE A 192 -23.35 -2.95 4.16
N TRP A 193 -24.17 -2.49 3.22
CA TRP A 193 -25.53 -3.00 3.07
C TRP A 193 -25.64 -4.17 2.09
N PHE A 194 -25.05 -4.06 0.92
CA PHE A 194 -25.32 -4.95 -0.20
C PHE A 194 -24.36 -6.12 -0.32
N LEU A 195 -23.09 -6.02 0.16
CA LEU A 195 -22.17 -7.15 0.08
C LEU A 195 -22.78 -8.41 0.74
N PRO A 196 -22.61 -9.59 0.12
CA PRO A 196 -23.22 -10.80 0.61
C PRO A 196 -22.68 -11.17 2.01
N SER A 197 -23.58 -11.56 2.89
CA SER A 197 -23.23 -12.15 4.18
C SER A 197 -23.08 -13.65 3.96
N THR A 198 -21.86 -14.12 3.68
CA THR A 198 -21.57 -15.54 3.54
C THR A 198 -21.45 -16.17 4.91
N ALA A 199 -22.58 -16.44 5.54
CA ALA A 199 -22.61 -17.24 6.74
C ALA A 199 -22.54 -18.74 6.36
N LYS A 200 -21.37 -19.24 6.01
CA LYS A 200 -21.09 -20.68 6.19
C LYS A 200 -20.85 -20.87 7.69
N ARG A 201 -21.86 -21.38 8.32
CA ARG A 201 -21.92 -21.68 9.74
C ARG A 201 -21.12 -22.95 10.01
N GLU A 202 -19.81 -22.83 10.16
CA GLU A 202 -19.07 -23.81 10.94
C GLU A 202 -18.89 -23.23 12.34
N ALA A 203 -19.45 -23.98 13.29
CA ALA A 203 -19.62 -23.52 14.66
C ALA A 203 -18.29 -23.29 15.36
N GLY A 204 -18.11 -22.10 15.97
CA GLY A 204 -17.55 -22.03 17.31
C GLY A 204 -16.06 -22.32 17.45
N LEU A 205 -15.17 -21.94 16.52
CA LEU A 205 -13.76 -21.86 16.90
C LEU A 205 -13.55 -20.69 17.85
N ALA A 206 -12.98 -20.98 19.02
CA ALA A 206 -12.56 -19.97 19.96
C ALA A 206 -11.50 -19.07 19.34
N TRP A 207 -11.47 -17.79 19.70
CA TRP A 207 -10.47 -16.82 19.22
C TRP A 207 -9.02 -17.30 19.38
N GLY A 208 -8.74 -18.07 20.44
CA GLY A 208 -7.44 -18.70 20.70
C GLY A 208 -7.03 -19.71 19.64
N ASP A 209 -7.97 -20.45 19.07
CA ASP A 209 -7.70 -21.47 18.05
C ASP A 209 -7.40 -20.83 16.69
N ALA A 210 -8.11 -19.75 16.35
CA ALA A 210 -7.84 -18.97 15.13
C ALA A 210 -6.45 -18.29 15.19
N PHE A 211 -6.06 -17.78 16.36
CA PHE A 211 -4.73 -17.22 16.59
C PHE A 211 -3.64 -18.27 16.45
N SER A 212 -3.82 -19.42 17.10
CA SER A 212 -2.86 -20.52 17.06
C SER A 212 -2.71 -21.13 15.65
N ALA A 213 -3.81 -21.20 14.90
CA ALA A 213 -3.83 -21.64 13.49
C ALA A 213 -3.07 -20.66 12.59
N GLY A 214 -3.27 -19.35 12.73
CA GLY A 214 -2.53 -18.33 12.00
C GLY A 214 -1.02 -18.38 12.28
N LEU A 215 -0.59 -18.50 13.55
CA LEU A 215 0.82 -18.66 13.92
C LEU A 215 1.41 -19.97 13.40
N LYS A 216 0.66 -21.07 13.46
CA LYS A 216 1.08 -22.37 12.92
C LYS A 216 1.29 -22.29 11.41
N GLN A 217 0.39 -21.59 10.70
CA GLN A 217 0.50 -21.38 9.25
C GLN A 217 1.76 -20.59 8.90
N VAL A 218 2.01 -19.44 9.54
CA VAL A 218 3.23 -18.65 9.35
C VAL A 218 4.50 -19.50 9.61
N ARG A 219 4.52 -20.26 10.71
CA ARG A 219 5.68 -21.09 11.06
C ARG A 219 5.91 -22.24 10.10
N SER A 220 4.83 -22.93 9.66
CA SER A 220 4.93 -24.04 8.68
C SER A 220 5.45 -23.52 7.35
N THR A 221 4.99 -22.34 6.99
CA THR A 221 5.31 -21.62 5.80
C THR A 221 6.82 -21.27 5.78
N LEU A 222 7.33 -20.63 6.83
CA LEU A 222 8.77 -20.32 6.94
C LEU A 222 9.67 -21.55 6.85
N LYS A 223 9.24 -22.70 7.37
CA LYS A 223 10.00 -23.96 7.32
C LYS A 223 10.11 -24.59 5.93
N ARG A 224 9.18 -24.27 5.01
CA ARG A 224 9.15 -24.82 3.65
C ARG A 224 9.87 -23.95 2.62
N LEU A 225 10.29 -22.72 2.97
CA LEU A 225 11.02 -21.83 2.07
C LEU A 225 12.31 -22.43 1.52
N ASP A 226 12.99 -23.30 2.28
CA ASP A 226 14.21 -23.97 1.85
C ASP A 226 14.00 -24.88 0.62
N GLN A 227 12.77 -25.35 0.39
CA GLN A 227 12.42 -26.20 -0.76
C GLN A 227 12.31 -25.41 -2.06
N TYR A 228 12.12 -24.06 -1.99
CA TYR A 228 11.86 -23.20 -3.13
C TYR A 228 12.97 -22.15 -3.34
N ARG A 229 14.17 -22.61 -3.66
CA ARG A 229 15.39 -21.76 -3.74
C ARG A 229 15.23 -20.50 -4.58
N GLN A 230 14.60 -20.59 -5.77
CA GLN A 230 14.42 -19.43 -6.65
C GLN A 230 13.35 -18.47 -6.11
N LEU A 231 12.26 -19.00 -5.57
CA LEU A 231 11.22 -18.19 -4.92
C LEU A 231 11.79 -17.46 -3.71
N THR A 232 12.59 -18.14 -2.88
CA THR A 232 13.23 -17.52 -1.70
C THR A 232 14.15 -16.37 -2.11
N ARG A 233 14.96 -16.55 -3.16
CA ARG A 233 15.80 -15.48 -3.70
C ARG A 233 14.96 -14.30 -4.21
N PHE A 234 13.85 -14.59 -4.88
CA PHE A 234 12.94 -13.57 -5.35
C PHE A 234 12.27 -12.82 -4.17
N LEU A 235 11.77 -13.54 -3.16
CA LEU A 235 11.16 -12.94 -1.98
C LEU A 235 12.14 -12.06 -1.18
N LEU A 236 13.42 -12.43 -1.13
CA LEU A 236 14.47 -11.58 -0.54
C LEU A 236 14.68 -10.30 -1.34
N ALA A 237 14.75 -10.40 -2.68
CA ALA A 237 14.84 -9.21 -3.54
C ALA A 237 13.59 -8.33 -3.36
N TYR A 238 12.40 -8.94 -3.37
CA TYR A 238 11.11 -8.30 -3.16
C TYR A 238 11.06 -7.57 -1.82
N PHE A 239 11.49 -8.24 -0.74
CA PHE A 239 11.58 -7.65 0.58
C PHE A 239 12.40 -6.37 0.56
N VAL A 240 13.60 -6.40 -0.04
CA VAL A 240 14.51 -5.25 -0.05
C VAL A 240 13.95 -4.10 -0.88
N TYR A 241 13.51 -4.32 -2.14
CA TYR A 241 13.07 -3.19 -2.95
C TYR A 241 11.70 -2.63 -2.52
N MET A 242 10.84 -3.41 -1.88
CA MET A 242 9.58 -2.91 -1.34
C MET A 242 9.77 -1.99 -0.13
N GLU A 243 10.87 -2.12 0.61
CA GLU A 243 11.26 -1.12 1.62
C GLU A 243 11.48 0.25 0.99
N GLY A 244 12.15 0.30 -0.16
CA GLY A 244 12.31 1.55 -0.93
C GLY A 244 10.97 2.10 -1.40
N VAL A 245 10.10 1.25 -1.94
CA VAL A 245 8.78 1.65 -2.44
C VAL A 245 7.91 2.24 -1.32
N SER A 246 7.84 1.58 -0.16
CA SER A 246 7.06 2.09 0.97
C SER A 246 7.62 3.40 1.50
N THR A 247 8.94 3.53 1.58
CA THR A 247 9.59 4.77 2.01
C THR A 247 9.22 5.95 1.09
N VAL A 248 9.24 5.74 -0.22
CA VAL A 248 8.80 6.77 -1.18
C VAL A 248 7.35 7.16 -0.92
N VAL A 249 6.44 6.20 -0.72
CA VAL A 249 5.03 6.49 -0.41
C VAL A 249 4.88 7.34 0.85
N TYR A 250 5.63 7.04 1.90
CA TYR A 250 5.53 7.75 3.18
C TYR A 250 6.17 9.13 3.18
N TYR A 251 7.21 9.37 2.37
CA TYR A 251 8.01 10.59 2.47
C TYR A 251 7.96 11.53 1.28
N THR A 252 7.37 11.14 0.14
CA THR A 252 7.35 11.99 -1.07
C THR A 252 6.77 13.38 -0.81
N SER A 253 5.65 13.46 -0.09
CA SER A 253 4.99 14.74 0.21
C SER A 253 5.81 15.59 1.18
N ILE A 254 6.37 14.98 2.23
CA ILE A 254 7.23 15.64 3.20
C ILE A 254 8.49 16.17 2.49
N TYR A 255 9.14 15.32 1.69
CA TYR A 255 10.36 15.68 0.97
C TYR A 255 10.12 16.82 -0.04
N ALA A 256 9.05 16.76 -0.80
CA ALA A 256 8.67 17.81 -1.75
C ALA A 256 8.37 19.14 -1.03
N ARG A 257 7.69 19.07 0.12
CA ARG A 257 7.38 20.25 0.94
C ARG A 257 8.63 20.87 1.53
N ASP A 258 9.39 20.11 2.30
CA ASP A 258 10.43 20.62 3.18
C ASP A 258 11.76 20.86 2.46
N THR A 259 12.12 19.95 1.54
CA THR A 259 13.41 20.04 0.83
C THR A 259 13.33 20.89 -0.43
N LEU A 260 12.19 20.87 -1.14
CA LEU A 260 12.02 21.53 -2.43
C LEU A 260 11.08 22.75 -2.39
N GLY A 261 10.45 23.00 -1.23
CA GLY A 261 9.58 24.17 -1.02
C GLY A 261 8.29 24.15 -1.83
N PHE A 262 7.70 22.97 -2.06
CA PHE A 262 6.39 22.89 -2.69
C PHE A 262 5.32 23.47 -1.77
N THR A 263 4.42 24.27 -2.32
CA THR A 263 3.21 24.70 -1.63
C THR A 263 2.19 23.56 -1.58
N MET A 264 1.17 23.65 -0.71
CA MET A 264 0.11 22.64 -0.67
C MET A 264 -0.64 22.53 -2.00
N VAL A 265 -0.87 23.65 -2.68
CA VAL A 265 -1.49 23.67 -4.00
C VAL A 265 -0.63 22.98 -5.06
N GLU A 266 0.69 23.18 -5.00
CA GLU A 266 1.62 22.50 -5.91
C GLU A 266 1.70 21.00 -5.60
N LEU A 267 1.62 20.58 -4.33
CA LEU A 267 1.54 19.17 -3.95
C LEU A 267 0.25 18.51 -4.47
N VAL A 268 -0.89 19.21 -4.40
CA VAL A 268 -2.15 18.73 -5.01
C VAL A 268 -1.95 18.47 -6.51
N ARG A 269 -1.39 19.42 -7.23
CA ARG A 269 -1.12 19.28 -8.68
C ARG A 269 -0.15 18.14 -8.96
N LEU A 270 0.93 18.03 -8.16
CA LEU A 270 1.89 16.95 -8.24
C LEU A 270 1.19 15.60 -8.09
N TYR A 271 0.40 15.42 -7.03
CA TYR A 271 -0.30 14.19 -6.77
C TYR A 271 -1.22 13.80 -7.93
N LEU A 272 -2.06 14.72 -8.41
CA LEU A 272 -3.00 14.46 -9.51
C LEU A 272 -2.25 14.09 -10.81
N GLY A 273 -1.16 14.78 -11.10
CA GLY A 273 -0.30 14.47 -12.26
C GLY A 273 0.33 13.09 -12.15
N LEU A 274 0.89 12.74 -10.98
CA LEU A 274 1.53 11.45 -10.74
C LEU A 274 0.52 10.29 -10.83
N GLN A 275 -0.71 10.48 -10.35
CA GLN A 275 -1.77 9.47 -10.48
C GLN A 275 -2.12 9.20 -11.95
N THR A 276 -2.24 10.25 -12.75
CA THR A 276 -2.55 10.13 -14.19
C THR A 276 -1.44 9.38 -14.94
N VAL A 277 -0.19 9.76 -14.69
CA VAL A 277 0.99 9.14 -15.32
C VAL A 277 1.16 7.69 -14.86
N GLY A 278 0.89 7.40 -13.57
CA GLY A 278 1.00 6.06 -12.99
C GLY A 278 0.07 5.04 -13.64
N VAL A 279 -1.15 5.44 -14.00
CA VAL A 279 -2.11 4.57 -14.73
C VAL A 279 -1.52 4.13 -16.08
N GLY A 280 -0.94 5.06 -16.84
CA GLY A 280 -0.29 4.75 -18.12
C GLY A 280 0.90 3.79 -17.95
N GLY A 281 1.68 3.99 -16.88
CA GLY A 281 2.81 3.12 -16.53
C GLY A 281 2.39 1.69 -16.26
N ALA A 282 1.38 1.49 -15.43
CA ALA A 282 0.88 0.14 -15.09
C ALA A 282 0.46 -0.66 -16.32
N VAL A 283 -0.25 -0.03 -17.24
CA VAL A 283 -0.68 -0.65 -18.50
C VAL A 283 0.53 -0.96 -19.40
N GLY A 284 1.42 0.02 -19.61
CA GLY A 284 2.59 -0.14 -20.48
C GLY A 284 3.55 -1.23 -20.02
N PHE A 285 3.90 -1.26 -18.73
CA PHE A 285 4.80 -2.29 -18.19
C PHE A 285 4.11 -3.65 -18.07
N GLY A 286 2.78 -3.71 -17.93
CA GLY A 286 2.01 -4.94 -18.02
C GLY A 286 2.18 -5.59 -19.38
N TYR A 287 1.93 -4.87 -20.47
CA TYR A 287 2.17 -5.36 -21.84
C TYR A 287 3.63 -5.73 -22.11
N LEU A 288 4.57 -4.94 -21.57
CA LEU A 288 5.99 -5.22 -21.72
C LEU A 288 6.37 -6.52 -21.01
N SER A 289 5.81 -6.77 -19.82
CA SER A 289 6.02 -8.00 -19.05
C SER A 289 5.58 -9.26 -19.82
N ASP A 290 4.46 -9.16 -20.54
CA ASP A 290 3.98 -10.28 -21.37
C ASP A 290 4.90 -10.58 -22.57
N ARG A 291 5.64 -9.56 -23.04
CA ARG A 291 6.52 -9.70 -24.21
C ARG A 291 7.95 -10.13 -23.91
N ILE A 292 8.57 -9.57 -22.87
CA ILE A 292 10.00 -9.76 -22.57
C ILE A 292 10.25 -10.47 -21.24
N GLY A 293 9.19 -10.94 -20.57
CA GLY A 293 9.24 -11.64 -19.31
C GLY A 293 9.25 -10.74 -18.07
N PRO A 294 8.67 -11.20 -16.95
CA PRO A 294 8.48 -10.38 -15.75
C PRO A 294 9.80 -10.04 -15.05
N ARG A 295 10.80 -10.94 -15.05
CA ARG A 295 12.10 -10.67 -14.45
C ARG A 295 12.82 -9.52 -15.15
N THR A 296 12.88 -9.56 -16.47
CA THR A 296 13.53 -8.51 -17.29
C THR A 296 12.87 -7.16 -17.06
N VAL A 297 11.53 -7.13 -16.99
CA VAL A 297 10.77 -5.91 -16.71
C VAL A 297 11.01 -5.42 -15.28
N LEU A 298 11.08 -6.30 -14.28
CA LEU A 298 11.42 -5.91 -12.91
C LEU A 298 12.83 -5.32 -12.81
N ILE A 299 13.82 -5.86 -13.53
CA ILE A 299 15.17 -5.30 -13.62
C ILE A 299 15.09 -3.85 -14.14
N LEU A 300 14.37 -3.64 -15.25
CA LEU A 300 14.19 -2.29 -15.80
C LEU A 300 13.52 -1.35 -14.81
N ILE A 301 12.46 -1.78 -14.13
CA ILE A 301 11.75 -0.99 -13.12
C ILE A 301 12.69 -0.63 -11.95
N LEU A 302 13.52 -1.57 -11.47
CA LEU A 302 14.43 -1.30 -10.36
C LEU A 302 15.60 -0.39 -10.77
N VAL A 303 16.06 -0.47 -12.01
CA VAL A 303 17.01 0.51 -12.57
C VAL A 303 16.38 1.91 -12.57
N LEU A 304 15.15 2.03 -13.06
CA LEU A 304 14.43 3.30 -13.05
C LEU A 304 14.20 3.82 -11.62
N TRP A 305 13.83 2.97 -10.66
CA TRP A 305 13.70 3.33 -9.25
C TRP A 305 15.04 3.80 -8.64
N SER A 306 16.15 3.17 -9.01
CA SER A 306 17.49 3.61 -8.56
C SER A 306 17.80 5.00 -9.08
N VAL A 307 17.48 5.27 -10.36
CA VAL A 307 17.61 6.61 -10.96
C VAL A 307 16.69 7.62 -10.27
N VAL A 308 15.46 7.23 -9.94
CA VAL A 308 14.50 8.08 -9.20
C VAL A 308 15.04 8.46 -7.83
N GLY A 309 15.58 7.51 -7.05
CA GLY A 309 16.15 7.78 -5.74
C GLY A 309 17.32 8.78 -5.79
N VAL A 310 18.27 8.56 -6.70
CA VAL A 310 19.40 9.46 -6.92
C VAL A 310 18.94 10.80 -7.50
N GLY A 311 18.08 10.76 -8.51
CA GLY A 311 17.56 11.96 -9.17
C GLY A 311 16.75 12.86 -8.22
N ALA A 312 15.95 12.27 -7.33
CA ALA A 312 15.21 13.02 -6.31
C ALA A 312 16.16 13.70 -5.32
N ALA A 313 17.21 12.98 -4.86
CA ALA A 313 18.21 13.54 -3.94
C ALA A 313 18.98 14.71 -4.56
N LEU A 314 19.30 14.63 -5.85
CA LEU A 314 20.04 15.66 -6.59
C LEU A 314 19.13 16.76 -7.15
N ALA A 315 17.80 16.61 -7.08
CA ALA A 315 16.88 17.61 -7.59
C ALA A 315 17.04 18.95 -6.86
N THR A 316 17.33 19.99 -7.61
CA THR A 316 17.50 21.38 -7.11
C THR A 316 16.30 22.26 -7.44
N SER A 317 15.43 21.81 -8.34
CA SER A 317 14.24 22.56 -8.74
C SER A 317 12.98 21.68 -8.72
N LYS A 318 11.83 22.34 -8.55
CA LYS A 318 10.52 21.69 -8.60
C LYS A 318 10.26 20.96 -9.94
N GLY A 319 10.73 21.56 -11.06
CA GLY A 319 10.56 20.97 -12.39
C GLY A 319 11.33 19.66 -12.57
N VAL A 320 12.58 19.60 -12.10
CA VAL A 320 13.38 18.37 -12.10
C VAL A 320 12.72 17.31 -11.24
N PHE A 321 12.24 17.69 -10.07
CA PHE A 321 11.52 16.74 -9.19
C PHE A 321 10.22 16.22 -9.82
N TRP A 322 9.45 17.06 -10.51
CA TRP A 322 8.27 16.63 -11.27
C TRP A 322 8.61 15.53 -12.28
N PHE A 323 9.67 15.72 -13.06
CA PHE A 323 10.11 14.72 -14.03
C PHE A 323 10.51 13.39 -13.35
N VAL A 324 11.35 13.48 -12.31
CA VAL A 324 11.82 12.31 -11.55
C VAL A 324 10.65 11.58 -10.87
N ALA A 325 9.76 12.33 -10.22
CA ALA A 325 8.59 11.76 -9.56
C ALA A 325 7.60 11.10 -10.55
N SER A 326 7.50 11.63 -11.78
CA SER A 326 6.70 11.02 -12.85
C SER A 326 7.23 9.64 -13.24
N ILE A 327 8.55 9.48 -13.34
CA ILE A 327 9.18 8.16 -13.54
C ILE A 327 8.86 7.24 -12.35
N GLY A 328 8.96 7.74 -11.12
CA GLY A 328 8.60 7.01 -9.91
C GLY A 328 7.13 6.55 -9.90
N ALA A 329 6.21 7.40 -10.34
CA ALA A 329 4.79 7.06 -10.43
C ALA A 329 4.51 5.93 -11.43
N ILE A 330 5.19 5.95 -12.59
CA ILE A 330 5.14 4.86 -13.57
C ILE A 330 5.61 3.55 -12.93
N CYS A 331 6.72 3.59 -12.20
CA CYS A 331 7.32 2.42 -11.58
C CYS A 331 6.50 1.88 -10.40
N LEU A 332 5.80 2.74 -9.64
CA LEU A 332 5.08 2.39 -8.42
C LEU A 332 3.95 1.38 -8.68
N ALA A 333 3.11 1.65 -9.67
CA ALA A 333 2.02 0.74 -10.02
C ALA A 333 2.55 -0.53 -10.71
N SER A 334 3.60 -0.38 -11.53
CA SER A 334 4.16 -1.46 -12.34
C SER A 334 4.89 -2.50 -11.49
N VAL A 335 5.67 -2.08 -10.47
CA VAL A 335 6.47 -3.00 -9.65
C VAL A 335 5.61 -4.03 -8.94
N GLN A 336 4.45 -3.62 -8.43
CA GLN A 336 3.54 -4.53 -7.72
C GLN A 336 2.87 -5.53 -8.66
N ALA A 337 2.41 -5.06 -9.84
CA ALA A 337 1.76 -5.91 -10.82
C ALA A 337 2.72 -6.97 -11.38
N VAL A 338 3.94 -6.56 -11.78
CA VAL A 338 4.94 -7.46 -12.36
C VAL A 338 5.51 -8.42 -11.31
N SER A 339 5.70 -7.98 -10.05
CA SER A 339 6.11 -8.86 -8.96
C SER A 339 5.11 -9.98 -8.70
N ARG A 340 3.81 -9.66 -8.74
CA ARG A 340 2.74 -10.65 -8.60
C ARG A 340 2.76 -11.67 -9.75
N SER A 341 2.96 -11.21 -10.99
CA SER A 341 3.09 -12.08 -12.16
C SER A 341 4.29 -13.00 -12.04
N MET A 342 5.43 -12.48 -11.58
CA MET A 342 6.66 -13.24 -11.33
C MET A 342 6.41 -14.39 -10.36
N VAL A 343 5.75 -14.13 -9.22
CA VAL A 343 5.39 -15.17 -8.24
C VAL A 343 4.46 -16.21 -8.87
N GLY A 344 3.44 -15.77 -9.61
CA GLY A 344 2.48 -16.67 -10.26
C GLY A 344 3.13 -17.67 -11.21
N LEU A 345 4.21 -17.27 -11.91
CA LEU A 345 4.94 -18.14 -12.83
C LEU A 345 5.95 -19.08 -12.13
N MET A 346 6.34 -18.77 -10.89
CA MET A 346 7.28 -19.60 -10.10
C MET A 346 6.60 -20.76 -9.37
N VAL A 347 5.27 -20.84 -9.41
CA VAL A 347 4.50 -21.69 -8.51
C VAL A 347 3.65 -22.68 -9.29
N GLU A 348 3.53 -23.90 -8.76
CA GLU A 348 2.64 -24.92 -9.29
C GLU A 348 1.17 -24.63 -8.90
N PRO A 349 0.19 -25.01 -9.72
CA PRO A 349 -1.21 -24.66 -9.50
C PRO A 349 -1.78 -25.12 -8.15
N ASP A 350 -1.30 -26.26 -7.63
CA ASP A 350 -1.69 -26.85 -6.35
C ASP A 350 -1.10 -26.13 -5.12
N GLN A 351 -0.08 -25.29 -5.31
CA GLN A 351 0.64 -24.58 -4.25
C GLN A 351 0.42 -23.07 -4.26
N GLN A 352 -0.36 -22.57 -5.22
CA GLN A 352 -0.56 -21.14 -5.42
C GLN A 352 -1.07 -20.43 -4.16
N ALA A 353 -2.08 -20.98 -3.48
CA ALA A 353 -2.67 -20.34 -2.30
C ALA A 353 -1.64 -20.16 -1.17
N GLU A 354 -0.81 -21.18 -0.92
CA GLU A 354 0.23 -21.14 0.11
C GLU A 354 1.28 -20.07 -0.23
N ILE A 355 1.76 -20.03 -1.45
CA ILE A 355 2.87 -19.16 -1.86
C ILE A 355 2.41 -17.71 -2.04
N PHE A 356 1.19 -17.46 -2.53
CA PHE A 356 0.63 -16.10 -2.51
C PHE A 356 0.39 -15.60 -1.08
N GLY A 357 0.13 -16.49 -0.12
CA GLY A 357 0.13 -16.18 1.31
C GLY A 357 1.52 -15.67 1.79
N PHE A 358 2.61 -16.35 1.38
CA PHE A 358 3.99 -15.91 1.67
C PHE A 358 4.31 -14.56 1.06
N TYR A 359 3.98 -14.39 -0.22
CA TYR A 359 4.17 -13.13 -0.93
C TYR A 359 3.47 -11.99 -0.21
N GLY A 360 2.22 -12.22 0.24
CA GLY A 360 1.45 -11.22 0.99
C GLY A 360 2.06 -10.85 2.34
N ILE A 361 2.53 -11.85 3.11
CA ILE A 361 3.22 -11.62 4.39
C ILE A 361 4.56 -10.92 4.15
N SER A 362 5.35 -11.40 3.18
CA SER A 362 6.63 -10.78 2.80
C SER A 362 6.44 -9.32 2.40
N GLY A 363 5.42 -9.00 1.58
CA GLY A 363 5.12 -7.64 1.18
C GLY A 363 4.73 -6.70 2.33
N LYS A 364 4.05 -7.21 3.35
CA LYS A 364 3.69 -6.41 4.53
C LYS A 364 4.85 -6.20 5.49
N LEU A 365 5.66 -7.24 5.72
CA LEU A 365 6.87 -7.14 6.54
C LEU A 365 7.93 -6.26 5.87
N SER A 366 8.07 -6.36 4.54
CA SER A 366 9.04 -5.60 3.76
C SER A 366 8.80 -4.10 3.71
N SER A 367 7.66 -3.63 4.14
CA SER A 367 7.34 -2.20 4.10
C SER A 367 7.55 -1.50 5.45
N ALA A 368 8.01 -2.25 6.47
CA ALA A 368 8.01 -1.75 7.83
C ALA A 368 9.27 -0.94 8.21
N PHE A 369 10.42 -1.29 7.67
CA PHE A 369 11.70 -0.72 8.12
C PHE A 369 12.18 0.47 7.29
N GLY A 370 11.79 0.56 6.03
CA GLY A 370 12.19 1.62 5.12
C GLY A 370 11.86 3.02 5.63
N PRO A 371 10.62 3.30 6.05
CA PRO A 371 10.26 4.60 6.64
C PRO A 371 11.08 4.94 7.89
N LEU A 372 11.37 3.98 8.76
CA LEU A 372 12.21 4.18 9.93
C LEU A 372 13.65 4.53 9.53
N LEU A 373 14.21 3.81 8.56
CA LEU A 373 15.57 4.08 8.07
C LEU A 373 15.69 5.48 7.47
N PHE A 374 14.71 5.91 6.67
CA PHE A 374 14.68 7.26 6.13
C PHE A 374 14.68 8.31 7.26
N GLY A 375 13.77 8.16 8.22
CA GLY A 375 13.65 9.08 9.34
C GLY A 375 14.93 9.14 10.19
N LEU A 376 15.54 7.98 10.47
CA LEU A 376 16.79 7.90 11.21
C LEU A 376 17.97 8.56 10.45
N ILE A 377 18.12 8.26 9.16
CA ILE A 377 19.16 8.87 8.33
C ILE A 377 18.94 10.39 8.21
N SER A 378 17.69 10.83 8.03
CA SER A 378 17.34 12.25 7.99
C SER A 378 17.73 12.96 9.30
N LEU A 379 17.45 12.34 10.45
CA LEU A 379 17.82 12.88 11.75
C LEU A 379 19.36 12.94 11.94
N LEU A 380 20.05 11.84 11.69
CA LEU A 380 21.49 11.73 11.95
C LEU A 380 22.34 12.59 10.99
N SER A 381 21.92 12.70 9.72
CA SER A 381 22.63 13.49 8.71
C SER A 381 22.20 14.97 8.68
N GLY A 382 21.08 15.31 9.31
CA GLY A 382 20.44 16.62 9.19
C GLY A 382 19.86 16.91 7.80
N SER A 383 19.74 15.88 6.92
CA SER A 383 19.37 16.09 5.52
C SER A 383 18.47 14.99 4.96
N GLN A 384 17.28 15.37 4.53
CA GLN A 384 16.39 14.45 3.79
C GLN A 384 16.98 14.02 2.43
N ARG A 385 17.89 14.81 1.82
CA ARG A 385 18.55 14.42 0.57
C ARG A 385 19.44 13.20 0.76
N VAL A 386 20.18 13.12 1.87
CA VAL A 386 20.99 11.96 2.23
C VAL A 386 20.11 10.73 2.47
N ALA A 387 18.97 10.91 3.15
CA ALA A 387 18.00 9.85 3.34
C ALA A 387 17.40 9.36 2.01
N MET A 388 17.12 10.25 1.05
CA MET A 388 16.64 9.88 -0.28
C MET A 388 17.69 9.13 -1.11
N LEU A 389 18.98 9.48 -0.98
CA LEU A 389 20.07 8.69 -1.58
C LEU A 389 20.11 7.26 -1.02
N ALA A 390 19.90 7.09 0.29
CA ALA A 390 19.84 5.77 0.89
C ALA A 390 18.66 4.94 0.33
N VAL A 391 17.52 5.56 0.04
CA VAL A 391 16.42 4.89 -0.66
C VAL A 391 16.86 4.42 -2.06
N GLY A 392 17.59 5.24 -2.80
CA GLY A 392 18.18 4.84 -4.08
C GLY A 392 19.10 3.61 -3.94
N LEU A 393 19.92 3.55 -2.89
CA LEU A 393 20.78 2.38 -2.60
C LEU A 393 19.98 1.12 -2.23
N ILE A 394 18.82 1.26 -1.57
CA ILE A 394 17.93 0.13 -1.29
C ILE A 394 17.43 -0.48 -2.61
N PHE A 395 17.05 0.34 -3.59
CA PHE A 395 16.66 -0.17 -4.92
C PHE A 395 17.81 -0.85 -5.65
N VAL A 396 19.03 -0.29 -5.58
CA VAL A 396 20.24 -0.91 -6.13
C VAL A 396 20.50 -2.27 -5.47
N ALA A 397 20.39 -2.36 -4.15
CA ALA A 397 20.55 -3.63 -3.43
C ALA A 397 19.47 -4.65 -3.85
N GLY A 398 18.21 -4.23 -3.96
CA GLY A 398 17.11 -5.05 -4.48
C GLY A 398 17.37 -5.54 -5.90
N LEU A 399 17.91 -4.67 -6.77
CA LEU A 399 18.32 -5.02 -8.13
C LEU A 399 19.40 -6.11 -8.14
N PHE A 400 20.47 -5.94 -7.34
CA PHE A 400 21.52 -6.96 -7.25
C PHE A 400 21.01 -8.32 -6.77
N LEU A 401 20.07 -8.34 -5.82
CA LEU A 401 19.42 -9.56 -5.40
C LEU A 401 18.55 -10.18 -6.50
N LEU A 402 17.81 -9.35 -7.25
CA LEU A 402 16.96 -9.81 -8.35
C LEU A 402 17.78 -10.40 -9.51
N LEU A 403 18.98 -9.89 -9.77
CA LEU A 403 19.88 -10.43 -10.81
C LEU A 403 20.28 -11.90 -10.54
N ARG A 404 20.21 -12.35 -9.26
CA ARG A 404 20.48 -13.75 -8.88
C ARG A 404 19.25 -14.67 -9.02
N VAL A 405 18.12 -14.15 -9.41
CA VAL A 405 16.87 -14.90 -9.67
C VAL A 405 16.83 -15.28 -11.13
N GLU A 406 16.48 -16.52 -11.44
CA GLU A 406 16.33 -16.98 -12.82
C GLU A 406 14.96 -16.56 -13.39
N GLU A 407 14.88 -16.38 -14.72
CA GLU A 407 13.61 -16.12 -15.40
C GLU A 407 12.72 -17.37 -15.26
N PRO A 408 11.48 -17.24 -14.73
CA PRO A 408 10.57 -18.37 -14.69
C PRO A 408 10.19 -18.76 -16.12
N VAL A 409 10.47 -20.00 -16.47
CA VAL A 409 10.05 -20.55 -17.78
C VAL A 409 8.56 -20.88 -17.69
N PRO A 410 7.72 -20.32 -18.57
CA PRO A 410 6.31 -20.72 -18.63
C PRO A 410 6.25 -22.21 -18.93
N LYS A 411 5.71 -23.01 -18.02
CA LYS A 411 5.40 -24.42 -18.33
C LYS A 411 4.36 -24.40 -19.45
N ARG A 412 4.75 -24.80 -20.66
CA ARG A 412 3.82 -25.04 -21.79
C ARG A 412 2.87 -26.15 -21.34
N GLU A 413 1.59 -25.82 -21.19
CA GLU A 413 0.54 -26.84 -21.14
C GLU A 413 0.65 -27.66 -22.42
N GLY A 414 0.84 -28.99 -22.29
CA GLY A 414 0.66 -29.95 -23.36
C GLY A 414 1.91 -30.33 -24.16
N THR A 415 2.82 -31.06 -23.54
CA THR A 415 3.42 -32.22 -24.20
C THR A 415 3.16 -33.42 -23.29
N ALA A 416 1.99 -34.03 -23.50
CA ALA A 416 1.88 -35.44 -23.17
C ALA A 416 3.05 -36.14 -23.89
N CYS A 417 3.92 -36.77 -23.13
CA CYS A 417 4.94 -37.67 -23.66
C CYS A 417 4.23 -38.78 -24.47
N PRO A 418 4.78 -39.16 -25.62
CA PRO A 418 4.24 -40.23 -26.41
C PRO A 418 4.31 -41.60 -25.72
#